data_705cfe6310852f8489c170b4eed56267
#
_entry.id   705cfe6310852f8489c170b4eed56267
#
_cell.length_a   1.000
_cell.length_b   1.000
_cell.length_c   1.000
_cell.angle_alpha   90.00
_cell.angle_beta   90.00
_cell.angle_gamma   90.00
#
_symmetry.space_group_name_H-M   'P 1'
#
loop_
_entity.id
_entity.type
_entity.pdbx_description
1 polymer ?
#
loop_
_entity_poly.entity_id
_entity_poly.type
_entity_poly.pdbx_seq_one_letter_code
_entity_poly.pdbx_strand_id
1 'polypeptide(L)'
;MAQVRRAEARWIEARQRWQLNAQRDGKRRTFTSSTPGRRGKHEAEAKADEWLEAGQPDDIRFDAAWGIYLDHLKNTTGTANYSDNECIGRIWLVDGLGSKRLSRIRLADVQAIITDAGKQGKAKRTCKNIKDKLAGFFRFATDQKWEYSVDVTRVKLPTQAPVNARKVIQPDKLKVLFSVDTIRKYNQDYPCWYINAFRLLVVIGCRSGELCGLRKEDYDGNVLHIRRAVNKYREQTGGKTENAKRDILLPQRAINILEAQKDKLKEAGISSRWLFPRLDGSASASQDIWNHWRTYGDQHGIECSIHELRHTFISLMNKDMPAALLKEIVGHSESMDTDGIYGHEVEGDRIRAAKIIDDVFDKHLAD
;
A
#
# COMPACT_ATOMS: atom_id res chain seq x y z
N MET A 1 2.09 29.92 -27.89
CA MET A 1 1.98 28.70 -28.73
C MET A 1 3.06 28.77 -29.81
N ALA A 2 4.04 27.88 -29.73
CA ALA A 2 5.08 27.77 -30.77
C ALA A 2 4.44 27.30 -32.08
N GLN A 3 4.60 28.07 -33.17
CA GLN A 3 4.09 27.68 -34.48
C GLN A 3 5.00 26.60 -35.08
N VAL A 4 4.57 25.34 -34.98
CA VAL A 4 5.20 24.21 -35.68
C VAL A 4 4.58 24.13 -37.07
N ARG A 5 5.38 24.31 -38.10
CA ARG A 5 4.98 24.16 -39.51
C ARG A 5 5.83 23.11 -40.17
N ARG A 6 5.22 22.12 -40.83
CA ARG A 6 5.86 21.11 -41.65
C ARG A 6 5.33 21.21 -43.07
N ALA A 7 6.24 21.28 -44.06
CA ALA A 7 5.89 21.10 -45.47
C ALA A 7 5.82 19.61 -45.81
N GLU A 8 5.08 19.24 -46.82
CA GLU A 8 5.07 17.90 -47.39
C GLU A 8 6.39 17.62 -48.12
N ALA A 9 6.90 16.37 -47.99
CA ALA A 9 8.12 15.98 -48.70
C ALA A 9 7.89 15.92 -50.22
N ARG A 10 8.79 16.55 -50.99
CA ARG A 10 8.76 16.57 -52.43
C ARG A 10 10.02 15.93 -52.98
N TRP A 11 9.90 15.22 -54.09
CA TRP A 11 11.04 14.68 -54.84
C TRP A 11 11.70 15.80 -55.62
N ILE A 12 13.01 15.96 -55.45
CA ILE A 12 13.81 16.94 -56.17
C ILE A 12 14.62 16.20 -57.23
N GLU A 13 14.14 16.21 -58.47
CA GLU A 13 14.73 15.46 -59.60
C GLU A 13 16.22 15.80 -59.82
N ALA A 14 16.56 17.09 -59.81
CA ALA A 14 17.94 17.56 -60.00
C ALA A 14 18.93 17.08 -58.91
N ARG A 15 18.42 16.58 -57.78
CA ARG A 15 19.26 16.11 -56.65
C ARG A 15 18.96 14.66 -56.28
N GLN A 16 18.10 13.98 -57.04
CA GLN A 16 17.69 12.60 -56.83
C GLN A 16 17.39 12.29 -55.36
N ARG A 17 16.56 13.12 -54.73
CA ARG A 17 16.20 12.95 -53.30
C ARG A 17 14.87 13.55 -52.91
N TRP A 18 14.23 12.96 -51.94
CA TRP A 18 13.13 13.57 -51.20
C TRP A 18 13.64 14.73 -50.32
N GLN A 19 12.92 15.82 -50.28
CA GLN A 19 13.26 16.97 -49.44
C GLN A 19 12.01 17.61 -48.88
N LEU A 20 12.06 17.96 -47.57
CA LEU A 20 11.07 18.82 -46.93
C LEU A 20 11.75 19.81 -45.97
N ASN A 21 11.05 20.88 -45.70
CA ASN A 21 11.48 21.87 -44.71
C ASN A 21 10.53 21.81 -43.52
N ALA A 22 11.07 21.80 -42.32
CA ALA A 22 10.33 21.98 -41.09
C ALA A 22 10.83 23.24 -40.35
N GLN A 23 9.95 23.91 -39.66
CA GLN A 23 10.26 25.09 -38.88
C GLN A 23 9.74 24.91 -37.45
N ARG A 24 10.60 25.22 -36.48
CA ARG A 24 10.29 25.19 -35.06
C ARG A 24 11.01 26.34 -34.36
N ASP A 25 10.29 27.10 -33.52
CA ASP A 25 10.84 28.21 -32.72
C ASP A 25 11.70 29.19 -33.54
N GLY A 26 11.22 29.54 -34.73
CA GLY A 26 11.92 30.44 -35.66
C GLY A 26 13.09 29.78 -36.42
N LYS A 27 13.53 28.60 -36.08
CA LYS A 27 14.61 27.86 -36.78
C LYS A 27 14.01 26.96 -37.83
N ARG A 28 14.58 27.08 -39.09
CA ARG A 28 14.20 26.25 -40.24
C ARG A 28 15.26 25.21 -40.47
N ARG A 29 14.86 23.95 -40.70
CA ARG A 29 15.76 22.85 -41.05
C ARG A 29 15.23 22.07 -42.27
N THR A 30 16.12 21.59 -43.11
CA THR A 30 15.80 20.78 -44.29
C THR A 30 16.14 19.33 -44.00
N PHE A 31 15.21 18.42 -44.31
CA PHE A 31 15.36 16.97 -44.17
C PHE A 31 15.31 16.30 -45.53
N THR A 32 16.12 15.28 -45.74
CA THR A 32 16.25 14.61 -47.02
C THR A 32 16.37 13.11 -46.90
N SER A 33 15.92 12.39 -47.96
CA SER A 33 16.22 10.98 -48.18
C SER A 33 16.54 10.75 -49.67
N SER A 34 17.59 10.01 -49.98
CA SER A 34 17.96 9.60 -51.31
C SER A 34 17.24 8.33 -51.79
N THR A 35 16.47 7.67 -50.92
CA THR A 35 15.73 6.47 -51.28
C THR A 35 14.56 6.84 -52.21
N PRO A 36 14.44 6.26 -53.41
CA PRO A 36 13.33 6.54 -54.32
C PRO A 36 11.98 6.01 -53.78
N GLY A 37 10.89 6.56 -54.30
CA GLY A 37 9.52 6.10 -54.03
C GLY A 37 8.99 6.42 -52.64
N ARG A 38 7.90 5.78 -52.26
CA ARG A 38 7.17 6.06 -51.00
C ARG A 38 8.03 5.87 -49.73
N ARG A 39 8.95 4.92 -49.76
CA ARG A 39 9.85 4.64 -48.64
C ARG A 39 10.73 5.83 -48.31
N GLY A 40 11.36 6.44 -49.32
CA GLY A 40 12.21 7.62 -49.13
C GLY A 40 11.42 8.86 -48.70
N LYS A 41 10.19 9.01 -49.21
CA LYS A 41 9.26 10.05 -48.70
C LYS A 41 9.04 9.90 -47.18
N HIS A 42 8.69 8.69 -46.75
CA HIS A 42 8.50 8.38 -45.32
C HIS A 42 9.77 8.58 -44.48
N GLU A 43 10.95 8.21 -44.99
CA GLU A 43 12.21 8.40 -44.27
C GLU A 43 12.54 9.90 -44.06
N ALA A 44 12.29 10.74 -45.07
CA ALA A 44 12.51 12.17 -44.97
C ALA A 44 11.50 12.82 -43.99
N GLU A 45 10.24 12.38 -44.03
CA GLU A 45 9.18 12.82 -43.14
C GLU A 45 9.42 12.40 -41.68
N ALA A 46 9.85 11.14 -41.47
CA ALA A 46 10.17 10.65 -40.13
C ALA A 46 11.34 11.42 -39.47
N LYS A 47 12.39 11.75 -40.24
CA LYS A 47 13.50 12.60 -39.73
C LYS A 47 13.06 13.99 -39.35
N ALA A 48 12.13 14.57 -40.10
CA ALA A 48 11.58 15.89 -39.77
C ALA A 48 10.68 15.84 -38.53
N ASP A 49 9.86 14.80 -38.41
CA ASP A 49 9.00 14.58 -37.25
C ASP A 49 9.83 14.35 -35.98
N GLU A 50 10.89 13.51 -36.09
CA GLU A 50 11.86 13.29 -35.00
C GLU A 50 12.52 14.61 -34.56
N TRP A 51 12.94 15.47 -35.51
CA TRP A 51 13.52 16.77 -35.16
C TRP A 51 12.53 17.74 -34.57
N LEU A 52 11.32 17.76 -35.07
CA LEU A 52 10.23 18.59 -34.48
C LEU A 52 9.89 18.12 -33.07
N GLU A 53 9.94 16.81 -32.82
CA GLU A 53 9.69 16.20 -31.53
C GLU A 53 10.86 16.36 -30.55
N ALA A 54 12.10 16.25 -31.00
CA ALA A 54 13.30 16.35 -30.18
C ALA A 54 13.54 17.72 -29.53
N GLY A 55 12.78 18.72 -29.90
CA GLY A 55 13.01 20.08 -29.46
C GLY A 55 12.00 20.68 -28.54
N GLN A 56 11.15 19.89 -27.95
CA GLN A 56 10.39 20.31 -26.78
C GLN A 56 11.11 19.79 -25.55
N PRO A 57 11.91 20.63 -24.84
CA PRO A 57 12.62 20.19 -23.65
C PRO A 57 11.66 19.69 -22.54
N ASP A 58 10.38 20.05 -22.64
CA ASP A 58 9.36 19.74 -21.64
C ASP A 58 8.46 18.54 -22.01
N ASP A 59 8.63 17.95 -23.21
CA ASP A 59 7.87 16.77 -23.67
C ASP A 59 8.69 15.49 -23.54
N ILE A 60 8.81 15.04 -22.33
CA ILE A 60 9.55 13.83 -21.95
C ILE A 60 8.71 12.56 -22.20
N ARG A 61 9.36 11.41 -22.46
CA ARG A 61 8.69 10.10 -22.51
C ARG A 61 8.28 9.66 -21.12
N PHE A 62 7.16 8.92 -21.04
CA PHE A 62 6.62 8.46 -19.76
C PHE A 62 7.63 7.59 -18.98
N ASP A 63 8.34 6.66 -19.62
CA ASP A 63 9.32 5.80 -18.93
C ASP A 63 10.45 6.62 -18.27
N ALA A 64 10.99 7.62 -18.97
CA ALA A 64 12.01 8.51 -18.42
C ALA A 64 11.45 9.41 -17.30
N ALA A 65 10.26 9.97 -17.52
CA ALA A 65 9.59 10.80 -16.53
C ALA A 65 9.21 10.01 -15.25
N TRP A 66 8.76 8.76 -15.42
CA TRP A 66 8.46 7.85 -14.31
C TRP A 66 9.71 7.51 -13.51
N GLY A 67 10.87 7.30 -14.19
CA GLY A 67 12.16 7.11 -13.51
C GLY A 67 12.54 8.29 -12.63
N ILE A 68 12.42 9.53 -13.14
CA ILE A 68 12.67 10.76 -12.37
C ILE A 68 11.71 10.86 -11.17
N TYR A 69 10.43 10.51 -11.36
CA TYR A 69 9.45 10.48 -10.26
C TYR A 69 9.81 9.45 -9.20
N LEU A 70 10.26 8.25 -9.59
CA LEU A 70 10.71 7.24 -8.65
C LEU A 70 11.94 7.70 -7.85
N ASP A 71 12.90 8.36 -8.50
CA ASP A 71 14.06 8.94 -7.81
C ASP A 71 13.64 10.02 -6.83
N HIS A 72 12.69 10.87 -7.20
CA HIS A 72 12.10 11.84 -6.27
C HIS A 72 11.45 11.15 -5.06
N LEU A 73 10.63 10.12 -5.28
CA LEU A 73 9.98 9.38 -4.19
C LEU A 73 10.99 8.68 -3.27
N LYS A 74 12.08 8.15 -3.83
CA LYS A 74 13.15 7.51 -3.07
C LYS A 74 13.81 8.47 -2.08
N ASN A 75 13.94 9.73 -2.46
CA ASN A 75 14.58 10.77 -1.66
C ASN A 75 13.63 11.51 -0.71
N THR A 76 12.32 11.48 -0.97
CA THR A 76 11.33 12.30 -0.23
C THR A 76 10.32 11.49 0.57
N THR A 77 10.25 10.17 0.35
CA THR A 77 9.26 9.31 1.02
C THR A 77 9.91 8.06 1.61
N GLY A 78 9.17 7.32 2.45
CA GLY A 78 9.66 6.05 2.99
C GLY A 78 9.70 4.93 1.93
N THR A 79 10.58 3.93 2.15
CA THR A 79 10.81 2.76 1.28
C THR A 79 9.53 2.09 0.80
N ALA A 80 8.51 2.01 1.65
CA ALA A 80 7.24 1.37 1.31
C ALA A 80 6.51 2.09 0.16
N ASN A 81 6.45 3.44 0.18
CA ASN A 81 5.79 4.20 -0.87
C ASN A 81 6.56 4.15 -2.19
N TYR A 82 7.89 4.27 -2.13
CA TYR A 82 8.75 4.09 -3.30
C TYR A 82 8.52 2.72 -3.95
N SER A 83 8.63 1.64 -3.17
CA SER A 83 8.48 0.27 -3.69
C SER A 83 7.08 -0.03 -4.23
N ASP A 84 6.03 0.52 -3.62
CA ASP A 84 4.66 0.36 -4.14
C ASP A 84 4.48 1.08 -5.49
N ASN A 85 5.08 2.27 -5.68
CA ASN A 85 5.07 2.97 -6.97
C ASN A 85 5.92 2.25 -8.02
N GLU A 86 7.12 1.80 -7.66
CA GLU A 86 7.98 1.01 -8.55
C GLU A 86 7.26 -0.24 -9.06
N CYS A 87 6.66 -1.00 -8.15
CA CYS A 87 5.90 -2.21 -8.49
C CYS A 87 4.73 -1.92 -9.43
N ILE A 88 3.92 -0.90 -9.13
CA ILE A 88 2.80 -0.47 -10.00
C ILE A 88 3.31 0.00 -11.35
N GLY A 89 4.37 0.79 -11.39
CA GLY A 89 4.99 1.25 -12.63
C GLY A 89 5.41 0.09 -13.52
N ARG A 90 6.17 -0.84 -12.97
CA ARG A 90 6.69 -2.01 -13.69
C ARG A 90 5.58 -2.94 -14.19
N ILE A 91 4.55 -3.19 -13.38
CA ILE A 91 3.51 -4.18 -13.74
C ILE A 91 2.44 -3.60 -14.66
N TRP A 92 2.10 -2.32 -14.52
CA TRP A 92 0.90 -1.78 -15.14
C TRP A 92 1.14 -0.60 -16.09
N LEU A 93 2.16 0.22 -15.84
CA LEU A 93 2.24 1.51 -16.50
C LEU A 93 3.26 1.55 -17.64
N VAL A 94 4.45 0.98 -17.42
CA VAL A 94 5.57 1.13 -18.35
C VAL A 94 5.30 0.44 -19.69
N ASP A 95 4.69 -0.75 -19.69
CA ASP A 95 4.38 -1.46 -20.93
C ASP A 95 3.37 -0.69 -21.80
N GLY A 96 2.37 -0.06 -21.18
CA GLY A 96 1.31 0.64 -21.91
C GLY A 96 1.62 2.10 -22.25
N LEU A 97 2.39 2.79 -21.42
CA LEU A 97 2.65 4.23 -21.54
C LEU A 97 4.12 4.56 -21.80
N GLY A 98 5.08 3.70 -21.48
CA GLY A 98 6.50 4.01 -21.40
C GLY A 98 7.06 4.68 -22.66
N SER A 99 6.74 4.15 -23.84
CA SER A 99 7.20 4.71 -25.11
C SER A 99 6.50 6.01 -25.53
N LYS A 100 5.39 6.39 -24.88
CA LYS A 100 4.61 7.58 -25.23
C LYS A 100 5.21 8.84 -24.61
N ARG A 101 5.16 9.94 -25.32
CA ARG A 101 5.44 11.27 -24.76
C ARG A 101 4.29 11.73 -23.88
N LEU A 102 4.58 12.45 -22.80
CA LEU A 102 3.55 12.90 -21.84
C LEU A 102 2.45 13.71 -22.52
N SER A 103 2.79 14.61 -23.45
CA SER A 103 1.86 15.41 -24.23
C SER A 103 0.87 14.60 -25.08
N ARG A 104 1.24 13.36 -25.44
CA ARG A 104 0.45 12.45 -26.28
C ARG A 104 -0.35 11.40 -25.51
N ILE A 105 -0.18 11.31 -24.20
CA ILE A 105 -0.98 10.41 -23.37
C ILE A 105 -2.41 10.98 -23.29
N ARG A 106 -3.37 10.15 -23.69
CA ARG A 106 -4.79 10.47 -23.67
C ARG A 106 -5.51 9.75 -22.55
N LEU A 107 -6.67 10.24 -22.17
CA LEU A 107 -7.53 9.57 -21.18
C LEU A 107 -7.82 8.10 -21.55
N ALA A 108 -7.98 7.81 -22.85
CA ALA A 108 -8.23 6.46 -23.35
C ALA A 108 -7.06 5.50 -23.03
N ASP A 109 -5.82 5.96 -23.09
CA ASP A 109 -4.64 5.14 -22.79
C ASP A 109 -4.62 4.73 -21.31
N VAL A 110 -4.89 5.69 -20.42
CA VAL A 110 -4.96 5.43 -18.97
C VAL A 110 -6.18 4.57 -18.62
N GLN A 111 -7.32 4.83 -19.26
CA GLN A 111 -8.53 4.04 -19.07
C GLN A 111 -8.33 2.58 -19.50
N ALA A 112 -7.59 2.33 -20.58
CA ALA A 112 -7.29 0.98 -21.06
C ALA A 112 -6.54 0.16 -20.00
N ILE A 113 -5.52 0.73 -19.33
CA ILE A 113 -4.78 0.06 -18.26
C ILE A 113 -5.69 -0.34 -17.10
N ILE A 114 -6.55 0.58 -16.65
CA ILE A 114 -7.46 0.33 -15.54
C ILE A 114 -8.52 -0.72 -15.93
N THR A 115 -9.01 -0.66 -17.16
CA THR A 115 -9.97 -1.64 -17.70
C THR A 115 -9.34 -3.02 -17.83
N ASP A 116 -8.09 -3.09 -18.29
CA ASP A 116 -7.35 -4.35 -18.41
C ASP A 116 -7.08 -4.98 -17.05
N ALA A 117 -6.68 -4.20 -16.04
CA ALA A 117 -6.56 -4.67 -14.66
C ALA A 117 -7.89 -5.29 -14.16
N GLY A 118 -9.03 -4.66 -14.48
CA GLY A 118 -10.34 -5.20 -14.16
C GLY A 118 -10.65 -6.49 -14.90
N LYS A 119 -10.34 -6.60 -16.20
CA LYS A 119 -10.51 -7.82 -17.00
C LYS A 119 -9.65 -8.98 -16.49
N GLN A 120 -8.46 -8.68 -15.94
CA GLN A 120 -7.61 -9.68 -15.28
C GLN A 120 -8.12 -10.06 -13.88
N GLY A 121 -9.33 -9.67 -13.48
CA GLY A 121 -9.95 -10.02 -12.20
C GLY A 121 -9.34 -9.30 -10.98
N LYS A 122 -8.62 -8.20 -11.20
CA LYS A 122 -8.08 -7.43 -10.05
C LYS A 122 -9.20 -6.73 -9.29
N ALA A 123 -9.09 -6.75 -7.95
CA ALA A 123 -10.06 -6.10 -7.09
C ALA A 123 -10.17 -4.59 -7.39
N LYS A 124 -11.37 -4.02 -7.19
CA LYS A 124 -11.63 -2.59 -7.39
C LYS A 124 -10.65 -1.69 -6.64
N ARG A 125 -10.19 -2.12 -5.44
CA ARG A 125 -9.16 -1.44 -4.66
C ARG A 125 -7.82 -1.40 -5.39
N THR A 126 -7.42 -2.47 -6.07
CA THR A 126 -6.19 -2.53 -6.87
C THR A 126 -6.27 -1.56 -8.05
N CYS A 127 -7.39 -1.57 -8.78
CA CYS A 127 -7.64 -0.62 -9.87
C CYS A 127 -7.58 0.83 -9.39
N LYS A 128 -8.18 1.11 -8.22
CA LYS A 128 -8.09 2.42 -7.59
C LYS A 128 -6.65 2.79 -7.24
N ASN A 129 -5.87 1.87 -6.69
CA ASN A 129 -4.47 2.13 -6.34
C ASN A 129 -3.63 2.49 -7.57
N ILE A 130 -3.79 1.79 -8.70
CA ILE A 130 -3.13 2.14 -9.97
C ILE A 130 -3.49 3.57 -10.38
N LYS A 131 -4.78 3.92 -10.35
CA LYS A 131 -5.26 5.28 -10.65
C LYS A 131 -4.65 6.32 -9.71
N ASP A 132 -4.61 6.06 -8.40
CA ASP A 132 -4.09 6.99 -7.39
C ASP A 132 -2.58 7.23 -7.57
N LYS A 133 -1.81 6.19 -7.97
CA LYS A 133 -0.37 6.34 -8.27
C LYS A 133 -0.13 7.17 -9.53
N LEU A 134 -0.92 6.97 -10.58
CA LEU A 134 -0.90 7.82 -11.76
C LEU A 134 -1.26 9.28 -11.44
N ALA A 135 -2.27 9.50 -10.62
CA ALA A 135 -2.64 10.84 -10.19
C ALA A 135 -1.51 11.52 -9.40
N GLY A 136 -0.78 10.76 -8.57
CA GLY A 136 0.43 11.24 -7.89
C GLY A 136 1.53 11.64 -8.86
N PHE A 137 1.78 10.82 -9.86
CA PHE A 137 2.76 11.10 -10.92
C PHE A 137 2.40 12.37 -11.71
N PHE A 138 1.15 12.53 -12.15
CA PHE A 138 0.77 13.71 -12.93
C PHE A 138 0.77 15.01 -12.10
N ARG A 139 0.53 14.94 -10.78
CA ARG A 139 0.77 16.09 -9.89
C ARG A 139 2.25 16.47 -9.88
N PHE A 140 3.14 15.50 -9.71
CA PHE A 140 4.58 15.73 -9.81
C PHE A 140 4.97 16.30 -11.18
N ALA A 141 4.41 15.80 -12.28
CA ALA A 141 4.63 16.34 -13.62
C ALA A 141 4.21 17.81 -13.74
N THR A 142 3.12 18.21 -13.06
CA THR A 142 2.71 19.64 -12.95
C THR A 142 3.77 20.47 -12.23
N ASP A 143 4.29 19.99 -11.11
CA ASP A 143 5.34 20.68 -10.34
C ASP A 143 6.63 20.83 -11.15
N GLN A 144 6.94 19.85 -12.02
CA GLN A 144 8.06 19.89 -12.96
C GLN A 144 7.79 20.73 -14.21
N LYS A 145 6.57 21.26 -14.36
CA LYS A 145 6.11 22.03 -15.54
C LYS A 145 6.19 21.24 -16.86
N TRP A 146 6.10 19.90 -16.80
CA TRP A 146 6.05 19.07 -18.00
C TRP A 146 4.72 19.21 -18.73
N GLU A 147 4.74 19.19 -20.05
CA GLU A 147 3.54 19.29 -20.85
C GLU A 147 2.75 17.97 -20.88
N TYR A 148 1.51 17.99 -20.44
CA TYR A 148 0.56 16.89 -20.58
C TYR A 148 -0.89 17.42 -20.60
N SER A 149 -1.83 16.61 -21.10
CA SER A 149 -3.23 17.00 -21.24
C SER A 149 -4.22 16.06 -20.55
N VAL A 150 -3.74 14.93 -20.00
CA VAL A 150 -4.61 13.91 -19.42
C VAL A 150 -5.09 14.30 -18.02
N ASP A 151 -6.41 14.24 -17.81
CA ASP A 151 -7.04 14.37 -16.50
C ASP A 151 -7.37 12.99 -15.94
N VAL A 152 -6.52 12.49 -15.04
CA VAL A 152 -6.67 11.16 -14.41
C VAL A 152 -7.91 11.08 -13.52
N THR A 153 -8.46 12.20 -13.05
CA THR A 153 -9.67 12.18 -12.19
C THR A 153 -10.86 11.62 -12.95
N ARG A 154 -10.92 11.82 -14.27
CA ARG A 154 -11.99 11.32 -15.17
C ARG A 154 -11.94 9.83 -15.45
N VAL A 155 -10.85 9.14 -15.09
CA VAL A 155 -10.73 7.67 -15.25
C VAL A 155 -11.77 6.96 -14.40
N LYS A 156 -12.54 6.08 -15.01
CA LYS A 156 -13.60 5.29 -14.35
C LYS A 156 -13.06 3.95 -13.88
N LEU A 157 -13.40 3.58 -12.65
CA LEU A 157 -13.07 2.25 -12.13
C LEU A 157 -14.04 1.20 -12.71
N PRO A 158 -13.58 -0.04 -12.97
CA PRO A 158 -14.43 -1.11 -13.45
C PRO A 158 -15.57 -1.40 -12.46
N THR A 159 -16.80 -1.40 -12.93
CA THR A 159 -17.99 -1.65 -12.09
C THR A 159 -18.07 -3.10 -11.63
N GLN A 160 -17.61 -4.03 -12.46
CA GLN A 160 -17.63 -5.48 -12.20
C GLN A 160 -16.40 -5.98 -11.43
N ALA A 161 -15.44 -5.11 -11.11
CA ALA A 161 -14.26 -5.50 -10.34
C ALA A 161 -14.67 -5.97 -8.93
N PRO A 162 -14.16 -7.12 -8.44
CA PRO A 162 -14.56 -7.68 -7.17
C PRO A 162 -14.26 -6.74 -6.02
N VAL A 163 -15.18 -6.66 -5.08
CA VAL A 163 -15.01 -5.98 -3.79
C VAL A 163 -14.88 -7.07 -2.74
N ASN A 164 -13.69 -7.21 -2.17
CA ASN A 164 -13.48 -8.18 -1.10
C ASN A 164 -14.18 -7.69 0.17
N ALA A 165 -15.16 -8.46 0.65
CA ALA A 165 -15.75 -8.24 1.95
C ALA A 165 -14.72 -8.52 3.05
N ARG A 166 -14.75 -7.73 4.12
CA ARG A 166 -13.93 -8.00 5.31
C ARG A 166 -14.51 -9.19 6.04
N LYS A 167 -13.63 -10.12 6.44
CA LYS A 167 -14.00 -11.27 7.26
C LYS A 167 -13.74 -10.97 8.73
N VAL A 168 -14.48 -11.61 9.60
CA VAL A 168 -14.25 -11.61 11.05
C VAL A 168 -14.22 -13.06 11.54
N ILE A 169 -13.43 -13.33 12.56
CA ILE A 169 -13.38 -14.66 13.17
C ILE A 169 -14.72 -14.90 13.88
N GLN A 170 -15.33 -16.04 13.58
CA GLN A 170 -16.57 -16.46 14.24
C GLN A 170 -16.26 -17.08 15.63
N PRO A 171 -17.24 -17.13 16.56
CA PRO A 171 -16.99 -17.58 17.93
C PRO A 171 -16.37 -18.99 18.03
N ASP A 172 -16.80 -19.95 17.21
CA ASP A 172 -16.23 -21.29 17.17
C ASP A 172 -14.73 -21.28 16.83
N LYS A 173 -14.34 -20.45 15.86
CA LYS A 173 -12.95 -20.29 15.46
C LYS A 173 -12.14 -19.43 16.43
N LEU A 174 -12.81 -18.52 17.15
CA LEU A 174 -12.19 -17.77 18.23
C LEU A 174 -11.83 -18.73 19.39
N LYS A 175 -12.69 -19.68 19.75
CA LYS A 175 -12.40 -20.75 20.74
C LYS A 175 -11.17 -21.55 20.30
N VAL A 176 -11.06 -21.95 19.02
CA VAL A 176 -9.87 -22.64 18.49
C VAL A 176 -8.62 -21.79 18.66
N LEU A 177 -8.64 -20.49 18.35
CA LEU A 177 -7.50 -19.60 18.51
C LEU A 177 -7.00 -19.53 19.96
N PHE A 178 -7.91 -19.61 20.94
CA PHE A 178 -7.56 -19.53 22.35
C PHE A 178 -7.24 -20.89 23.00
N SER A 179 -7.61 -22.01 22.38
CA SER A 179 -7.38 -23.36 22.92
C SER A 179 -6.25 -24.13 22.23
N VAL A 180 -5.88 -23.80 20.99
CA VAL A 180 -4.87 -24.56 20.23
C VAL A 180 -3.61 -23.73 20.06
N ASP A 181 -2.47 -24.25 20.51
CA ASP A 181 -1.17 -23.55 20.50
C ASP A 181 -0.19 -24.12 19.47
N THR A 182 -0.62 -25.09 18.68
CA THR A 182 0.28 -25.86 17.79
C THR A 182 -0.04 -25.66 16.33
N ILE A 183 0.95 -25.95 15.52
CA ILE A 183 0.84 -26.12 14.06
C ILE A 183 1.47 -27.46 13.68
N ARG A 184 0.89 -28.13 12.70
CA ARG A 184 1.39 -29.41 12.22
C ARG A 184 2.40 -29.22 11.07
N LYS A 185 3.59 -29.80 11.23
CA LYS A 185 4.64 -29.85 10.21
C LYS A 185 5.26 -31.26 10.20
N TYR A 186 5.51 -31.81 9.04
CA TYR A 186 6.14 -33.15 8.89
C TYR A 186 5.47 -34.24 9.75
N ASN A 187 4.11 -34.20 9.80
CA ASN A 187 3.29 -35.11 10.63
C ASN A 187 3.52 -35.02 12.14
N GLN A 188 4.12 -33.95 12.63
CA GLN A 188 4.31 -33.66 14.06
C GLN A 188 3.74 -32.32 14.43
N ASP A 189 3.30 -32.17 15.67
CA ASP A 189 2.80 -30.92 16.20
C ASP A 189 3.94 -30.12 16.81
N TYR A 190 4.06 -28.85 16.38
CA TYR A 190 5.05 -27.89 16.86
C TYR A 190 4.36 -26.72 17.50
N PRO A 191 4.91 -26.12 18.58
CA PRO A 191 4.39 -24.89 19.14
C PRO A 191 4.33 -23.79 18.08
N CYS A 192 3.19 -23.13 17.95
CA CYS A 192 3.06 -21.97 17.09
C CYS A 192 3.82 -20.78 17.69
N TRP A 193 4.89 -20.35 17.03
CA TRP A 193 5.77 -19.29 17.57
C TRP A 193 5.02 -18.00 17.91
N TYR A 194 4.13 -17.56 17.05
CA TYR A 194 3.41 -16.28 17.20
C TYR A 194 1.98 -16.43 17.74
N ILE A 195 1.63 -17.53 18.43
CA ILE A 195 0.26 -17.72 18.94
C ILE A 195 -0.17 -16.57 19.86
N ASN A 196 0.70 -16.13 20.77
CA ASN A 196 0.41 -15.03 21.67
C ASN A 196 0.28 -13.68 20.93
N ALA A 197 1.01 -13.51 19.81
CA ALA A 197 0.85 -12.36 18.93
C ALA A 197 -0.54 -12.30 18.28
N PHE A 198 -1.05 -13.44 17.80
CA PHE A 198 -2.38 -13.55 17.20
C PHE A 198 -3.48 -13.27 18.22
N ARG A 199 -3.37 -13.87 19.41
CA ARG A 199 -4.30 -13.64 20.53
C ARG A 199 -4.31 -12.17 20.96
N LEU A 200 -3.13 -11.55 21.09
CA LEU A 200 -3.04 -10.15 21.46
C LEU A 200 -3.65 -9.24 20.40
N LEU A 201 -3.41 -9.50 19.11
CA LEU A 201 -4.01 -8.72 18.01
C LEU A 201 -5.54 -8.70 18.06
N VAL A 202 -6.17 -9.82 18.42
CA VAL A 202 -7.63 -9.90 18.51
C VAL A 202 -8.17 -9.36 19.83
N VAL A 203 -7.39 -9.32 20.90
CA VAL A 203 -7.84 -8.82 22.22
C VAL A 203 -7.73 -7.31 22.34
N ILE A 204 -6.70 -6.69 21.74
CA ILE A 204 -6.49 -5.23 21.86
C ILE A 204 -6.65 -4.48 20.52
N GLY A 205 -6.86 -5.19 19.41
CA GLY A 205 -7.12 -4.58 18.12
C GLY A 205 -5.99 -3.71 17.56
N CYS A 206 -4.73 -3.88 17.97
CA CYS A 206 -3.60 -3.13 17.40
C CYS A 206 -3.29 -3.56 15.97
N ARG A 207 -2.55 -2.73 15.23
CA ARG A 207 -2.10 -3.08 13.87
C ARG A 207 -0.92 -4.07 13.95
N SER A 208 -0.80 -4.98 12.97
CA SER A 208 0.32 -5.94 12.93
C SER A 208 1.70 -5.28 12.95
N GLY A 209 1.86 -4.11 12.31
CA GLY A 209 3.08 -3.34 12.39
C GLY A 209 3.36 -2.74 13.77
N GLU A 210 2.32 -2.31 14.50
CA GLU A 210 2.40 -1.85 15.89
C GLU A 210 2.84 -3.00 16.80
N LEU A 211 2.22 -4.18 16.64
CA LEU A 211 2.61 -5.39 17.37
C LEU A 211 4.10 -5.73 17.17
N CYS A 212 4.59 -5.70 15.92
CA CYS A 212 6.01 -5.94 15.60
C CYS A 212 6.92 -4.88 16.23
N GLY A 213 6.40 -3.70 16.51
CA GLY A 213 7.12 -2.59 17.13
C GLY A 213 7.14 -2.63 18.66
N LEU A 214 6.41 -3.54 19.32
CA LEU A 214 6.37 -3.63 20.77
C LEU A 214 7.68 -4.12 21.37
N ARG A 215 8.15 -3.39 22.36
CA ARG A 215 9.33 -3.75 23.16
C ARG A 215 8.90 -4.15 24.56
N LYS A 216 9.77 -4.85 25.28
CA LYS A 216 9.54 -5.24 26.68
C LYS A 216 9.29 -4.02 27.59
N GLU A 217 9.96 -2.91 27.32
CA GLU A 217 9.82 -1.63 28.02
C GLU A 217 8.50 -0.91 27.76
N ASP A 218 7.75 -1.30 26.72
CA ASP A 218 6.44 -0.71 26.42
C ASP A 218 5.30 -1.34 27.24
N TYR A 219 5.58 -2.35 28.05
CA TYR A 219 4.62 -3.01 28.93
C TYR A 219 5.06 -2.91 30.38
N ASP A 220 4.30 -2.22 31.21
CA ASP A 220 4.58 -1.99 32.64
C ASP A 220 3.83 -2.90 33.61
N GLY A 221 3.09 -3.89 33.08
CA GLY A 221 2.27 -4.83 33.86
C GLY A 221 0.77 -4.56 33.73
N ASN A 222 0.33 -3.34 33.52
CA ASN A 222 -1.08 -2.96 33.40
C ASN A 222 -1.38 -2.16 32.14
N VAL A 223 -0.41 -1.41 31.63
CA VAL A 223 -0.55 -0.54 30.47
C VAL A 223 0.39 -1.00 29.36
N LEU A 224 -0.09 -0.96 28.14
CA LEU A 224 0.71 -1.18 26.94
C LEU A 224 0.84 0.12 26.16
N HIS A 225 2.06 0.57 26.01
CA HIS A 225 2.43 1.79 25.30
C HIS A 225 2.67 1.53 23.82
N ILE A 226 1.74 1.91 22.95
CA ILE A 226 1.97 1.85 21.50
C ILE A 226 2.74 3.10 21.08
N ARG A 227 4.00 2.97 20.70
CA ARG A 227 4.91 4.10 20.40
C ARG A 227 5.47 4.07 18.99
N ARG A 228 5.51 2.90 18.35
CA ARG A 228 6.14 2.67 17.06
C ARG A 228 5.48 1.54 16.29
N ALA A 229 5.80 1.46 15.00
CA ALA A 229 5.46 0.34 14.16
C ALA A 229 6.70 -0.14 13.39
N VAL A 230 6.73 -1.40 13.00
CA VAL A 230 7.73 -1.97 12.09
C VAL A 230 7.04 -2.36 10.79
N ASN A 231 7.56 -1.84 9.67
CA ASN A 231 7.00 -2.11 8.35
C ASN A 231 7.51 -3.44 7.75
N LYS A 232 7.06 -3.78 6.54
CA LYS A 232 7.48 -5.01 5.83
C LYS A 232 8.98 -5.07 5.53
N TYR A 233 9.68 -3.95 5.57
CA TYR A 233 11.13 -3.85 5.35
C TYR A 233 11.93 -3.86 6.67
N ARG A 234 11.29 -4.12 7.80
CA ARG A 234 11.84 -4.06 9.17
C ARG A 234 12.33 -2.67 9.59
N GLU A 235 11.86 -1.63 8.92
CA GLU A 235 12.14 -0.26 9.30
C GLU A 235 11.17 0.16 10.41
N GLN A 236 11.72 0.78 11.47
CA GLN A 236 10.91 1.43 12.48
C GLN A 236 10.28 2.71 11.94
N THR A 237 9.00 2.88 12.20
CA THR A 237 8.27 4.11 11.89
C THR A 237 7.61 4.63 13.15
N GLY A 238 7.53 5.96 13.30
CA GLY A 238 6.86 6.62 14.44
C GLY A 238 5.34 6.54 14.41
N GLY A 239 4.75 5.75 13.46
CA GLY A 239 3.33 5.76 13.15
C GLY A 239 3.01 6.76 12.04
N LYS A 240 1.88 6.53 11.33
CA LYS A 240 1.48 7.39 10.19
C LYS A 240 0.81 8.70 10.64
N THR A 241 0.39 8.80 11.90
CA THR A 241 -0.31 9.96 12.50
C THR A 241 0.06 10.08 13.96
N GLU A 242 -0.11 11.24 14.57
CA GLU A 242 0.11 11.43 16.02
C GLU A 242 -0.77 10.51 16.86
N ASN A 243 -2.00 10.24 16.43
CA ASN A 243 -2.93 9.30 17.08
C ASN A 243 -2.48 7.83 17.00
N ALA A 244 -1.36 7.53 16.34
CA ALA A 244 -0.75 6.21 16.37
C ALA A 244 -0.06 5.91 17.72
N LYS A 245 0.33 6.95 18.47
CA LYS A 245 0.91 6.81 19.81
C LYS A 245 -0.22 6.87 20.83
N ARG A 246 -0.38 5.83 21.61
CA ARG A 246 -1.42 5.72 22.62
C ARG A 246 -1.04 4.77 23.72
N ASP A 247 -1.73 4.88 24.84
CA ASP A 247 -1.62 4.01 26.01
C ASP A 247 -2.91 3.21 26.14
N ILE A 248 -2.79 1.90 26.25
CA ILE A 248 -3.91 0.98 26.40
C ILE A 248 -3.84 0.39 27.80
N LEU A 249 -4.81 0.72 28.65
CA LEU A 249 -5.01 -0.02 29.88
C LEU A 249 -5.51 -1.42 29.52
N LEU A 250 -4.76 -2.44 29.93
CA LEU A 250 -4.95 -3.79 29.45
C LEU A 250 -6.08 -4.52 30.20
N PRO A 251 -6.94 -5.26 29.47
CA PRO A 251 -7.78 -6.28 30.07
C PRO A 251 -6.92 -7.41 30.64
N GLN A 252 -7.42 -8.13 31.64
CA GLN A 252 -6.68 -9.21 32.30
C GLN A 252 -6.23 -10.29 31.31
N ARG A 253 -7.06 -10.55 30.30
CA ARG A 253 -6.73 -11.50 29.22
C ARG A 253 -5.48 -11.09 28.45
N ALA A 254 -5.31 -9.80 28.12
CA ALA A 254 -4.11 -9.30 27.44
C ALA A 254 -2.88 -9.38 28.36
N ILE A 255 -3.03 -9.09 29.64
CA ILE A 255 -1.96 -9.26 30.64
C ILE A 255 -1.47 -10.71 30.64
N ASN A 256 -2.38 -11.67 30.76
CA ASN A 256 -2.05 -13.09 30.75
C ASN A 256 -1.31 -13.53 29.47
N ILE A 257 -1.72 -13.00 28.30
CA ILE A 257 -1.06 -13.27 27.02
C ILE A 257 0.36 -12.71 27.00
N LEU A 258 0.59 -11.51 27.53
CA LEU A 258 1.90 -10.87 27.56
C LEU A 258 2.85 -11.54 28.53
N GLU A 259 2.36 -11.96 29.70
CA GLU A 259 3.17 -12.73 30.65
C GLU A 259 3.53 -14.10 30.06
N ALA A 260 2.58 -14.83 29.47
CA ALA A 260 2.87 -16.08 28.76
C ALA A 260 3.88 -15.88 27.60
N GLN A 261 3.87 -14.73 26.95
CA GLN A 261 4.87 -14.41 25.92
C GLN A 261 6.25 -14.17 26.52
N LYS A 262 6.37 -13.51 27.68
CA LYS A 262 7.65 -13.32 28.36
C LYS A 262 8.23 -14.68 28.81
N ASP A 263 7.41 -15.56 29.37
CA ASP A 263 7.81 -16.91 29.77
C ASP A 263 8.28 -17.73 28.57
N LYS A 264 7.53 -17.69 27.47
CA LYS A 264 7.91 -18.37 26.23
C LYS A 264 9.29 -17.91 25.69
N LEU A 265 9.60 -16.61 25.76
CA LEU A 265 10.91 -16.11 25.35
C LEU A 265 12.03 -16.58 26.29
N LYS A 266 11.74 -16.65 27.59
CA LYS A 266 12.67 -17.14 28.61
C LYS A 266 12.96 -18.63 28.41
N GLU A 267 11.93 -19.45 28.23
CA GLU A 267 12.04 -20.89 27.96
C GLU A 267 12.81 -21.18 26.65
N ALA A 268 12.58 -20.37 25.62
CA ALA A 268 13.31 -20.49 24.36
C ALA A 268 14.75 -19.93 24.42
N GLY A 269 15.19 -19.36 25.55
CA GLY A 269 16.52 -18.77 25.70
C GLY A 269 16.76 -17.54 24.82
N ILE A 270 15.69 -16.84 24.37
CA ILE A 270 15.79 -15.72 23.45
C ILE A 270 15.95 -14.40 24.22
N SER A 271 17.13 -13.82 24.14
CA SER A 271 17.41 -12.47 24.62
C SER A 271 17.05 -11.47 23.52
N SER A 272 15.97 -10.72 23.71
CA SER A 272 15.51 -9.70 22.77
C SER A 272 14.85 -8.56 23.53
N ARG A 273 14.97 -7.34 22.98
CA ARG A 273 14.18 -6.20 23.46
C ARG A 273 12.73 -6.21 22.96
N TRP A 274 12.45 -6.97 21.88
CA TRP A 274 11.13 -7.07 21.28
C TRP A 274 10.26 -8.06 22.04
N LEU A 275 8.96 -7.76 22.18
CA LEU A 275 8.00 -8.68 22.77
C LEU A 275 7.69 -9.87 21.85
N PHE A 276 7.65 -9.63 20.55
CA PHE A 276 7.36 -10.65 19.53
C PHE A 276 8.49 -10.75 18.50
N PRO A 277 9.70 -11.18 18.94
CA PRO A 277 10.84 -11.29 18.03
C PRO A 277 10.72 -12.50 17.10
N ARG A 278 11.61 -12.55 16.12
CA ARG A 278 11.95 -13.78 15.41
C ARG A 278 12.74 -14.73 16.32
N LEU A 279 12.91 -15.97 15.87
CA LEU A 279 13.67 -16.98 16.62
C LEU A 279 15.15 -16.59 16.85
N ASP A 280 15.70 -15.73 16.00
CA ASP A 280 17.06 -15.17 16.16
C ASP A 280 17.13 -13.94 17.09
N GLY A 281 16.02 -13.57 17.73
CA GLY A 281 15.91 -12.41 18.60
C GLY A 281 15.74 -11.06 17.87
N SER A 282 15.82 -11.02 16.56
CA SER A 282 15.66 -9.81 15.75
C SER A 282 14.20 -9.36 15.66
N ALA A 283 13.97 -8.10 15.20
CA ALA A 283 12.63 -7.56 15.00
C ALA A 283 11.83 -8.38 13.97
N SER A 284 10.59 -8.72 14.32
CA SER A 284 9.63 -9.23 13.35
C SER A 284 9.12 -8.13 12.44
N ALA A 285 8.76 -8.48 11.21
CA ALA A 285 7.99 -7.64 10.31
C ALA A 285 6.55 -8.19 10.19
N SER A 286 5.62 -7.33 9.75
CA SER A 286 4.23 -7.76 9.50
C SER A 286 4.14 -8.97 8.57
N GLN A 287 5.11 -9.16 7.65
CA GLN A 287 5.17 -10.30 6.75
C GLN A 287 5.51 -11.61 7.48
N ASP A 288 6.40 -11.57 8.50
CA ASP A 288 6.73 -12.75 9.31
C ASP A 288 5.48 -13.23 10.07
N ILE A 289 4.77 -12.29 10.71
CA ILE A 289 3.52 -12.58 11.44
C ILE A 289 2.45 -13.11 10.48
N TRP A 290 2.31 -12.51 9.29
CA TRP A 290 1.34 -12.95 8.28
C TRP A 290 1.63 -14.37 7.76
N ASN A 291 2.88 -14.71 7.50
CA ASN A 291 3.25 -16.05 7.02
C ASN A 291 2.87 -17.12 8.05
N HIS A 292 3.15 -16.88 9.33
CA HIS A 292 2.80 -17.80 10.41
C HIS A 292 1.28 -17.86 10.63
N TRP A 293 0.59 -16.71 10.56
CA TRP A 293 -0.86 -16.65 10.65
C TRP A 293 -1.54 -17.47 9.56
N ARG A 294 -1.08 -17.32 8.31
CA ARG A 294 -1.61 -18.10 7.19
C ARG A 294 -1.49 -19.60 7.45
N THR A 295 -0.31 -20.06 7.87
CA THR A 295 -0.09 -21.48 8.18
C THR A 295 -1.02 -21.96 9.30
N TYR A 296 -1.15 -21.17 10.37
CA TYR A 296 -2.04 -21.49 11.48
C TYR A 296 -3.51 -21.48 11.04
N GLY A 297 -3.95 -20.44 10.35
CA GLY A 297 -5.33 -20.29 9.87
C GLY A 297 -5.74 -21.40 8.91
N ASP A 298 -4.88 -21.73 7.93
CA ASP A 298 -5.15 -22.80 6.96
C ASP A 298 -5.34 -24.16 7.66
N GLN A 299 -4.55 -24.45 8.69
CA GLN A 299 -4.63 -25.72 9.42
C GLN A 299 -5.85 -25.81 10.35
N HIS A 300 -6.30 -24.68 10.89
CA HIS A 300 -7.40 -24.66 11.86
C HIS A 300 -8.72 -24.15 11.27
N GLY A 301 -8.77 -23.94 9.95
CA GLY A 301 -9.96 -23.49 9.23
C GLY A 301 -10.39 -22.07 9.61
N ILE A 302 -9.43 -21.16 9.83
CA ILE A 302 -9.66 -19.74 10.13
C ILE A 302 -9.37 -18.92 8.87
N GLU A 303 -10.41 -18.64 8.11
CA GLU A 303 -10.29 -17.96 6.83
C GLU A 303 -10.33 -16.42 6.97
N CYS A 304 -9.32 -15.84 7.60
CA CYS A 304 -9.18 -14.40 7.66
C CYS A 304 -7.71 -13.97 7.57
N SER A 305 -7.47 -12.74 7.15
CA SER A 305 -6.13 -12.16 7.12
C SER A 305 -5.71 -11.67 8.51
N ILE A 306 -4.40 -11.47 8.71
CA ILE A 306 -3.88 -10.92 9.98
C ILE A 306 -4.50 -9.55 10.34
N HIS A 307 -4.85 -8.73 9.36
CA HIS A 307 -5.50 -7.45 9.61
C HIS A 307 -6.96 -7.60 10.06
N GLU A 308 -7.60 -8.71 9.69
CA GLU A 308 -8.97 -9.03 10.07
C GLU A 308 -9.09 -9.49 11.53
N LEU A 309 -7.97 -9.82 12.21
CA LEU A 309 -7.95 -9.97 13.67
C LEU A 309 -8.36 -8.67 14.37
N ARG A 310 -7.83 -7.55 13.91
CA ARG A 310 -8.23 -6.22 14.39
C ARG A 310 -9.69 -5.90 14.02
N HIS A 311 -10.15 -6.28 12.83
CA HIS A 311 -11.56 -6.12 12.46
C HIS A 311 -12.47 -6.97 13.33
N THR A 312 -12.02 -8.16 13.74
CA THR A 312 -12.74 -9.01 14.70
C THR A 312 -12.88 -8.30 16.04
N PHE A 313 -11.79 -7.75 16.60
CA PHE A 313 -11.85 -6.94 17.82
C PHE A 313 -12.87 -5.81 17.72
N ILE A 314 -12.79 -4.99 16.67
CA ILE A 314 -13.71 -3.88 16.45
C ILE A 314 -15.15 -4.38 16.37
N SER A 315 -15.41 -5.48 15.66
CA SER A 315 -16.76 -6.03 15.51
C SER A 315 -17.32 -6.60 16.82
N LEU A 316 -16.47 -7.24 17.63
CA LEU A 316 -16.85 -7.75 18.94
C LEU A 316 -17.19 -6.61 19.92
N MET A 317 -16.38 -5.55 19.93
CA MET A 317 -16.53 -4.44 20.85
C MET A 317 -17.64 -3.44 20.46
N ASN A 318 -18.00 -3.38 19.19
CA ASN A 318 -18.88 -2.32 18.66
C ASN A 318 -20.29 -2.27 19.28
N LYS A 319 -20.76 -3.36 19.91
CA LYS A 319 -22.07 -3.42 20.56
C LYS A 319 -22.02 -2.97 22.02
N ASP A 320 -20.94 -3.27 22.71
CA ASP A 320 -20.84 -3.17 24.16
C ASP A 320 -19.96 -1.99 24.63
N MET A 321 -19.11 -1.46 23.72
CA MET A 321 -18.16 -0.38 24.02
C MET A 321 -18.57 0.93 23.35
N PRO A 322 -18.55 2.05 24.07
CA PRO A 322 -18.74 3.38 23.47
C PRO A 322 -17.76 3.63 22.31
N ALA A 323 -18.28 4.16 21.19
CA ALA A 323 -17.49 4.35 19.97
C ALA A 323 -16.23 5.22 20.18
N ALA A 324 -16.29 6.21 21.06
CA ALA A 324 -15.15 7.07 21.40
C ALA A 324 -13.99 6.26 22.02
N LEU A 325 -14.30 5.42 23.04
CA LEU A 325 -13.31 4.55 23.68
C LEU A 325 -12.73 3.51 22.72
N LEU A 326 -13.58 2.92 21.88
CA LEU A 326 -13.14 1.97 20.88
C LEU A 326 -12.16 2.62 19.90
N LYS A 327 -12.43 3.85 19.46
CA LYS A 327 -11.54 4.61 18.55
C LYS A 327 -10.20 4.93 19.21
N GLU A 328 -10.19 5.32 20.47
CA GLU A 328 -8.98 5.57 21.26
C GLU A 328 -8.10 4.31 21.31
N ILE A 329 -8.67 3.17 21.72
CA ILE A 329 -7.94 1.89 21.82
C ILE A 329 -7.35 1.49 20.48
N VAL A 330 -8.11 1.58 19.40
CA VAL A 330 -7.63 1.16 18.07
C VAL A 330 -6.75 2.21 17.38
N GLY A 331 -6.77 3.47 17.82
CA GLY A 331 -5.98 4.55 17.19
C GLY A 331 -6.49 4.90 15.79
N HIS A 332 -7.80 5.20 15.66
CA HIS A 332 -8.36 5.78 14.44
C HIS A 332 -8.17 7.30 14.43
N SER A 333 -7.91 7.87 13.24
CA SER A 333 -7.83 9.33 13.07
C SER A 333 -9.21 9.96 13.08
N GLU A 334 -9.30 11.17 13.60
CA GLU A 334 -10.51 12.00 13.67
C GLU A 334 -11.19 12.24 12.32
N SER A 335 -10.42 12.28 11.24
CA SER A 335 -10.91 12.52 9.87
C SER A 335 -11.83 11.41 9.30
N MET A 336 -12.09 10.34 10.04
CA MET A 336 -13.04 9.28 9.65
C MET A 336 -14.44 9.48 10.24
N ASP A 337 -14.72 10.58 10.90
CA ASP A 337 -16.01 10.89 11.50
C ASP A 337 -16.73 12.05 10.81
N THR A 338 -17.98 11.78 10.43
CA THR A 338 -18.95 12.78 9.99
C THR A 338 -19.67 13.48 11.15
N ASP A 339 -19.52 13.01 12.38
CA ASP A 339 -20.38 13.45 13.51
C ASP A 339 -19.67 14.13 14.69
N GLY A 340 -18.46 14.66 14.51
CA GLY A 340 -17.86 15.70 15.37
C GLY A 340 -18.07 15.71 16.90
N ILE A 341 -18.53 14.60 17.51
CA ILE A 341 -18.79 14.52 18.94
C ILE A 341 -17.55 13.98 19.62
N TYR A 342 -16.71 14.88 20.12
CA TYR A 342 -15.64 14.59 21.06
C TYR A 342 -16.24 14.32 22.45
N GLY A 343 -16.28 13.05 22.85
CA GLY A 343 -16.38 12.75 24.27
C GLY A 343 -15.02 13.03 24.91
N HIS A 344 -14.96 13.94 25.87
CA HIS A 344 -13.80 14.06 26.77
C HIS A 344 -13.66 12.74 27.53
N GLU A 345 -12.40 12.29 27.72
CA GLU A 345 -12.11 11.14 28.59
C GLU A 345 -12.65 11.42 30.01
N VAL A 346 -13.51 10.54 30.48
CA VAL A 346 -14.03 10.60 31.86
C VAL A 346 -13.16 9.69 32.72
N GLU A 347 -12.87 10.13 33.95
CA GLU A 347 -12.11 9.34 34.89
C GLU A 347 -12.76 7.93 35.05
N GLY A 348 -11.95 6.88 34.87
CA GLY A 348 -12.41 5.48 34.91
C GLY A 348 -12.81 4.88 33.54
N ASP A 349 -12.90 5.65 32.45
CA ASP A 349 -13.30 5.13 31.15
C ASP A 349 -12.35 4.04 30.62
N ARG A 350 -11.05 4.16 30.85
CA ARG A 350 -10.07 3.13 30.47
C ARG A 350 -10.24 1.84 31.28
N ILE A 351 -10.56 1.94 32.58
CA ILE A 351 -10.86 0.76 33.45
C ILE A 351 -12.13 0.09 32.94
N ARG A 352 -13.16 0.88 32.66
CA ARG A 352 -14.40 0.37 32.08
C ARG A 352 -14.18 -0.32 30.75
N ALA A 353 -13.35 0.25 29.86
CA ALA A 353 -13.03 -0.34 28.56
C ALA A 353 -12.30 -1.69 28.71
N ALA A 354 -11.30 -1.78 29.59
CA ALA A 354 -10.59 -3.03 29.88
C ALA A 354 -11.56 -4.12 30.39
N LYS A 355 -12.47 -3.77 31.30
CA LYS A 355 -13.49 -4.69 31.79
C LYS A 355 -14.44 -5.15 30.70
N ILE A 356 -14.94 -4.24 29.85
CA ILE A 356 -15.82 -4.60 28.71
C ILE A 356 -15.14 -5.60 27.80
N ILE A 357 -13.84 -5.44 27.54
CA ILE A 357 -13.09 -6.37 26.70
C ILE A 357 -13.09 -7.77 27.32
N ASP A 358 -12.75 -7.90 28.60
CA ASP A 358 -12.76 -9.19 29.28
C ASP A 358 -14.16 -9.82 29.29
N ASP A 359 -15.20 -9.08 29.65
CA ASP A 359 -16.59 -9.55 29.69
C ASP A 359 -17.06 -10.07 28.30
N VAL A 360 -16.74 -9.35 27.22
CA VAL A 360 -17.09 -9.75 25.86
C VAL A 360 -16.35 -11.03 25.45
N PHE A 361 -15.05 -11.13 25.74
CA PHE A 361 -14.30 -12.33 25.42
C PHE A 361 -14.75 -13.52 26.25
N ASP A 362 -15.06 -13.35 27.54
CA ASP A 362 -15.58 -14.42 28.39
C ASP A 362 -16.89 -14.96 27.83
N LYS A 363 -17.80 -14.09 27.39
CA LYS A 363 -19.07 -14.48 26.75
C LYS A 363 -18.86 -15.28 25.46
N HIS A 364 -17.86 -14.92 24.62
CA HIS A 364 -17.63 -15.59 23.33
C HIS A 364 -16.75 -16.84 23.43
N LEU A 365 -16.01 -17.02 24.55
CA LEU A 365 -15.15 -18.16 24.80
C LEU A 365 -15.77 -19.16 25.80
N ALA A 366 -16.86 -18.79 26.49
CA ALA A 366 -17.64 -19.72 27.28
C ALA A 366 -18.16 -20.90 26.42
N ASP A 367 -18.32 -22.06 27.02
CA ASP A 367 -18.75 -23.30 26.39
C ASP A 367 -20.20 -23.24 25.86
#